data_4ce7efecfe2eaf41030f5d0e37a10910
#
_entry.id   4ce7efecfe2eaf41030f5d0e37a10910
#
_cell.length_a   1.000
_cell.length_b   1.000
_cell.length_c   1.000
_cell.angle_alpha   90.00
_cell.angle_beta   90.00
_cell.angle_gamma   90.00
#
_symmetry.space_group_name_H-M   'P 1'
#
loop_
_entity.id
_entity.type
_entity.pdbx_description
1 polymer ?
#
loop_
_entity_poly.entity_id
_entity_poly.type
_entity_poly.pdbx_seq_one_letter_code
_entity_poly.pdbx_strand_id
1 'polypeptide(L)'
;MMEMEKNAEMEKNAEMEKSERQDRPAIVMITCDELNRKTLGCYGGKAITTPHIDSLAEEGTNYENCYTVSPWCLPSRCSILTGRYPHNSGAYSNFRKCALDTGISNLFQSLRESGYRTSVFGKCHFAPVPYSETRADRTLPYEEFKAYYESLGIDHLELEDDKQVSVWFCDDYSKELDQAGYLKAYRDAVWNPDYRKVFPFPGPADWHPDAWTGRKAVEYIHSYEEEKPLFVWISFSGPHYTFDAPEEYLSQVDMAGLPPLIKREGELDGEDRIHHDSYFGGPNSNIDGCGHADGHACKNYTDEYWDRLRRSYCGNVKLIDDQVGEIIKAVKVKYGDNALILFSADHGEMLGDHGLWGKHNCAYDEVWHIPLLVKYPGQKTGTAD
;
A
#
# COMPACT_ATOMS: atom_id res chain seq x y z
N MET A 1 -55.25 11.00 17.57
CA MET A 1 -55.29 10.38 16.25
C MET A 1 -54.11 10.91 15.39
N MET A 2 -54.06 12.19 15.08
CA MET A 2 -52.98 12.81 14.27
C MET A 2 -51.55 12.65 14.83
N GLU A 3 -51.37 12.58 16.14
CA GLU A 3 -50.05 12.41 16.78
C GLU A 3 -49.60 10.94 16.77
N MET A 4 -50.52 10.00 16.84
CA MET A 4 -50.22 8.55 16.70
C MET A 4 -49.89 8.19 15.24
N GLU A 5 -50.54 8.83 14.26
CA GLU A 5 -50.24 8.64 12.83
C GLU A 5 -48.86 9.20 12.48
N LYS A 6 -48.49 10.36 13.04
CA LYS A 6 -47.15 10.95 12.88
C LYS A 6 -46.04 10.08 13.49
N ASN A 7 -46.25 9.51 14.67
CA ASN A 7 -45.29 8.62 15.31
C ASN A 7 -45.12 7.30 14.53
N ALA A 8 -46.23 6.72 14.02
CA ALA A 8 -46.15 5.51 13.20
C ALA A 8 -45.46 5.77 11.85
N GLU A 9 -45.61 6.94 11.27
CA GLU A 9 -44.89 7.33 10.04
C GLU A 9 -43.40 7.59 10.28
N MET A 10 -43.05 8.17 11.42
CA MET A 10 -41.65 8.35 11.85
C MET A 10 -40.96 6.99 12.15
N GLU A 11 -41.68 6.08 12.83
CA GLU A 11 -41.16 4.72 13.08
C GLU A 11 -40.94 3.95 11.78
N LYS A 12 -41.88 4.01 10.85
CA LYS A 12 -41.80 3.36 9.54
C LYS A 12 -40.66 3.94 8.68
N ASN A 13 -40.47 5.27 8.73
CA ASN A 13 -39.35 5.91 8.03
C ASN A 13 -37.99 5.54 8.68
N ALA A 14 -37.92 5.44 10.00
CA ALA A 14 -36.71 4.99 10.70
C ALA A 14 -36.36 3.51 10.41
N GLU A 15 -37.40 2.64 10.32
CA GLU A 15 -37.22 1.25 9.92
C GLU A 15 -36.80 1.13 8.44
N MET A 16 -37.37 1.93 7.55
CA MET A 16 -36.96 2.00 6.15
C MET A 16 -35.53 2.50 6.00
N GLU A 17 -35.15 3.58 6.67
CA GLU A 17 -33.78 4.07 6.68
C GLU A 17 -32.79 3.05 7.27
N LYS A 18 -33.22 2.31 8.29
CA LYS A 18 -32.41 1.23 8.90
C LYS A 18 -32.22 0.05 7.92
N SER A 19 -33.28 -0.33 7.20
CA SER A 19 -33.23 -1.36 6.15
C SER A 19 -32.33 -0.92 4.99
N GLU A 20 -32.49 0.31 4.50
CA GLU A 20 -31.63 0.85 3.43
C GLU A 20 -30.16 0.97 3.83
N ARG A 21 -29.85 1.20 5.12
CA ARG A 21 -28.48 1.22 5.63
C ARG A 21 -27.88 -0.17 5.72
N GLN A 22 -28.68 -1.18 6.09
CA GLN A 22 -28.23 -2.59 6.14
C GLN A 22 -27.98 -3.19 4.76
N ASP A 23 -28.64 -2.67 3.71
CA ASP A 23 -28.49 -3.13 2.33
C ASP A 23 -27.25 -2.53 1.62
N ARG A 24 -26.57 -1.53 2.22
CA ARG A 24 -25.35 -0.95 1.64
C ARG A 24 -24.18 -1.92 1.74
N PRO A 25 -23.41 -2.12 0.65
CA PRO A 25 -22.29 -3.03 0.65
C PRO A 25 -21.17 -2.54 1.59
N ALA A 26 -20.45 -3.48 2.18
CA ALA A 26 -19.14 -3.16 2.72
C ALA A 26 -18.21 -2.73 1.58
N ILE A 27 -17.33 -1.77 1.83
CA ILE A 27 -16.32 -1.33 0.86
C ILE A 27 -14.95 -1.66 1.42
N VAL A 28 -14.23 -2.54 0.74
CA VAL A 28 -12.89 -2.98 1.10
C VAL A 28 -11.92 -2.52 0.03
N MET A 29 -11.07 -1.57 0.37
CA MET A 29 -10.03 -1.07 -0.50
C MET A 29 -8.69 -1.61 -0.04
N ILE A 30 -8.00 -2.35 -0.90
CA ILE A 30 -6.69 -2.93 -0.63
C ILE A 30 -5.69 -2.25 -1.55
N THR A 31 -4.63 -1.67 -0.99
CA THR A 31 -3.55 -1.06 -1.77
C THR A 31 -2.20 -1.56 -1.30
N CYS A 32 -1.28 -1.71 -2.26
CA CYS A 32 0.13 -2.00 -1.99
C CYS A 32 0.96 -0.78 -2.38
N ASP A 33 1.98 -0.48 -1.59
CA ASP A 33 2.97 0.54 -1.94
C ASP A 33 4.01 -0.04 -2.90
N GLU A 34 4.23 0.65 -4.02
CA GLU A 34 5.31 0.32 -4.95
C GLU A 34 5.14 -1.05 -5.64
N LEU A 35 3.88 -1.46 -5.95
CA LEU A 35 3.63 -2.76 -6.57
C LEU A 35 3.71 -2.72 -8.08
N ASN A 36 4.76 -3.34 -8.64
CA ASN A 36 4.86 -3.61 -10.06
C ASN A 36 3.87 -4.71 -10.49
N ARG A 37 2.90 -4.35 -11.31
CA ARG A 37 1.82 -5.26 -11.72
C ARG A 37 2.31 -6.53 -12.43
N LYS A 38 3.48 -6.47 -13.10
CA LYS A 38 4.07 -7.62 -13.82
C LYS A 38 4.47 -8.77 -12.89
N THR A 39 4.43 -8.58 -11.57
CA THR A 39 4.69 -9.66 -10.59
C THR A 39 3.47 -10.51 -10.30
N LEU A 40 2.26 -10.02 -10.60
CA LEU A 40 0.99 -10.70 -10.35
C LEU A 40 0.65 -11.69 -11.47
N GLY A 41 0.10 -12.87 -11.12
CA GLY A 41 -0.28 -13.90 -12.07
C GLY A 41 -1.29 -13.43 -13.09
N CYS A 42 -2.33 -12.70 -12.67
CA CYS A 42 -3.37 -12.12 -13.54
C CYS A 42 -2.83 -11.09 -14.55
N TYR A 43 -1.61 -10.58 -14.37
CA TYR A 43 -0.90 -9.72 -15.32
C TYR A 43 0.33 -10.41 -15.95
N GLY A 44 0.41 -11.73 -15.86
CA GLY A 44 1.43 -12.54 -16.52
C GLY A 44 2.71 -12.82 -15.73
N GLY A 45 2.74 -12.48 -14.45
CA GLY A 45 3.82 -12.84 -13.53
C GLY A 45 3.96 -14.35 -13.38
N LYS A 46 5.22 -14.84 -13.27
CA LYS A 46 5.51 -16.29 -13.19
C LYS A 46 6.49 -16.65 -12.09
N ALA A 47 7.14 -15.67 -11.48
CA ALA A 47 8.14 -15.90 -10.43
C ALA A 47 7.52 -16.37 -9.11
N ILE A 48 6.27 -16.02 -8.87
CA ILE A 48 5.45 -16.43 -7.73
C ILE A 48 4.03 -16.75 -8.20
N THR A 49 3.28 -17.46 -7.37
CA THR A 49 1.84 -17.61 -7.54
C THR A 49 1.10 -16.63 -6.65
N THR A 50 0.10 -15.94 -7.19
CA THR A 50 -0.73 -14.96 -6.48
C THR A 50 -2.23 -15.35 -6.55
N PRO A 51 -2.60 -16.59 -6.09
CA PRO A 51 -3.92 -17.13 -6.33
C PRO A 51 -5.05 -16.31 -5.71
N HIS A 52 -4.79 -15.61 -4.62
CA HIS A 52 -5.81 -14.82 -3.92
C HIS A 52 -6.07 -13.49 -4.61
N ILE A 53 -5.02 -12.80 -5.04
CA ILE A 53 -5.15 -11.58 -5.86
C ILE A 53 -5.73 -11.94 -7.22
N ASP A 54 -5.26 -13.03 -7.85
CA ASP A 54 -5.74 -13.49 -9.15
C ASP A 54 -7.24 -13.86 -9.10
N SER A 55 -7.73 -14.36 -7.96
CA SER A 55 -9.16 -14.65 -7.79
C SER A 55 -10.04 -13.40 -7.89
N LEU A 56 -9.54 -12.22 -7.49
CA LEU A 56 -10.26 -10.97 -7.69
C LEU A 56 -10.39 -10.60 -9.18
N ALA A 57 -9.38 -10.94 -9.99
CA ALA A 57 -9.46 -10.78 -11.45
C ALA A 57 -10.43 -11.76 -12.08
N GLU A 58 -10.47 -13.00 -11.60
CA GLU A 58 -11.36 -14.05 -12.10
C GLU A 58 -12.82 -13.83 -11.70
N GLU A 59 -13.06 -13.37 -10.48
CA GLU A 59 -14.39 -13.14 -9.92
C GLU A 59 -14.92 -11.71 -10.14
N GLY A 60 -14.08 -10.79 -10.59
CA GLY A 60 -14.37 -9.38 -10.76
C GLY A 60 -14.04 -8.85 -12.15
N THR A 61 -13.62 -7.62 -12.19
CA THR A 61 -13.16 -6.91 -13.39
C THR A 61 -11.67 -6.58 -13.24
N ASN A 62 -10.86 -7.04 -14.20
CA ASN A 62 -9.47 -6.67 -14.35
C ASN A 62 -9.36 -5.50 -15.33
N TYR A 63 -8.88 -4.35 -14.85
CA TYR A 63 -8.65 -3.17 -15.67
C TYR A 63 -7.23 -3.19 -16.22
N GLU A 64 -7.09 -3.47 -17.52
CA GLU A 64 -5.79 -3.59 -18.18
C GLU A 64 -5.00 -2.27 -18.25
N ASN A 65 -5.69 -1.14 -18.29
CA ASN A 65 -5.10 0.18 -18.52
C ASN A 65 -5.38 1.14 -17.36
N CYS A 66 -4.83 0.83 -16.18
CA CYS A 66 -4.88 1.71 -15.03
C CYS A 66 -3.51 2.36 -14.78
N TYR A 67 -3.49 3.68 -14.70
CA TYR A 67 -2.26 4.45 -14.50
C TYR A 67 -2.39 5.34 -13.26
N THR A 68 -1.33 5.38 -12.45
CA THR A 68 -1.25 6.36 -11.36
C THR A 68 -1.10 7.77 -11.92
N VAL A 69 -1.46 8.78 -11.14
CA VAL A 69 -1.28 10.19 -11.52
C VAL A 69 0.05 10.77 -11.05
N SER A 70 0.79 9.99 -10.29
CA SER A 70 2.11 10.34 -9.77
C SER A 70 2.89 9.08 -9.39
N PRO A 71 4.18 8.98 -9.73
CA PRO A 71 5.01 7.84 -9.37
C PRO A 71 5.57 7.95 -7.94
N TRP A 72 4.86 8.67 -7.06
CA TRP A 72 5.27 8.96 -5.68
C TRP A 72 4.15 8.65 -4.70
N CYS A 73 4.49 8.07 -3.56
CA CYS A 73 3.52 7.60 -2.58
C CYS A 73 2.55 8.70 -2.13
N LEU A 74 3.05 9.77 -1.48
CA LEU A 74 2.20 10.82 -0.91
C LEU A 74 1.32 11.49 -1.98
N PRO A 75 1.83 11.98 -3.11
CA PRO A 75 1.00 12.58 -4.15
C PRO A 75 -0.04 11.62 -4.72
N SER A 76 0.33 10.36 -4.99
CA SER A 76 -0.60 9.35 -5.47
C SER A 76 -1.69 9.07 -4.46
N ARG A 77 -1.33 8.78 -3.21
CA ARG A 77 -2.27 8.48 -2.12
C ARG A 77 -3.24 9.64 -1.84
N CYS A 78 -2.73 10.88 -1.83
CA CYS A 78 -3.57 12.06 -1.72
C CYS A 78 -4.51 12.21 -2.91
N SER A 79 -4.07 11.85 -4.11
CA SER A 79 -4.92 11.88 -5.31
C SER A 79 -6.01 10.79 -5.26
N ILE A 80 -5.68 9.59 -4.83
CA ILE A 80 -6.66 8.51 -4.58
C ILE A 80 -7.71 8.98 -3.56
N LEU A 81 -7.26 9.58 -2.46
CA LEU A 81 -8.14 10.04 -1.40
C LEU A 81 -9.06 11.19 -1.81
N THR A 82 -8.57 12.13 -2.63
CA THR A 82 -9.28 13.38 -2.94
C THR A 82 -9.93 13.41 -4.32
N GLY A 83 -9.56 12.49 -5.22
CA GLY A 83 -9.95 12.54 -6.63
C GLY A 83 -9.32 13.73 -7.39
N ARG A 84 -8.25 14.34 -6.86
CA ARG A 84 -7.59 15.52 -7.45
C ARG A 84 -6.19 15.19 -7.90
N TYR A 85 -5.72 15.83 -8.96
CA TYR A 85 -4.31 15.79 -9.33
C TYR A 85 -3.43 16.47 -8.26
N PRO A 86 -2.16 16.05 -8.09
CA PRO A 86 -1.27 16.58 -7.05
C PRO A 86 -1.15 18.09 -7.03
N HIS A 87 -1.09 18.75 -8.18
CA HIS A 87 -1.01 20.21 -8.29
C HIS A 87 -2.30 20.93 -7.83
N ASN A 88 -3.43 20.21 -7.76
CA ASN A 88 -4.70 20.76 -7.27
C ASN A 88 -4.96 20.47 -5.79
N SER A 89 -4.22 19.51 -5.20
CA SER A 89 -4.32 19.18 -3.78
C SER A 89 -3.22 19.82 -2.93
N GLY A 90 -2.15 20.34 -3.55
CA GLY A 90 -0.96 20.82 -2.87
C GLY A 90 -0.01 19.70 -2.40
N ALA A 91 -0.43 18.45 -2.52
CA ALA A 91 0.33 17.26 -2.13
C ALA A 91 1.13 16.72 -3.33
N TYR A 92 2.21 17.39 -3.69
CA TYR A 92 2.98 17.11 -4.91
C TYR A 92 4.37 16.50 -4.69
N SER A 93 4.75 16.22 -3.44
CA SER A 93 6.05 15.62 -3.09
C SER A 93 5.96 14.85 -1.76
N ASN A 94 6.78 13.84 -1.59
CA ASN A 94 6.94 13.12 -0.32
C ASN A 94 7.65 13.97 0.76
N PHE A 95 8.18 15.12 0.38
CA PHE A 95 9.03 15.93 1.23
C PHE A 95 8.45 17.31 1.55
N ARG A 96 8.98 17.92 2.59
CA ARG A 96 8.68 19.30 2.98
C ARG A 96 7.23 19.51 3.43
N LYS A 97 6.63 20.63 3.02
CA LYS A 97 5.28 21.04 3.44
C LYS A 97 4.19 20.59 2.47
N CYS A 98 4.22 19.34 2.08
CA CYS A 98 3.28 18.78 1.11
C CYS A 98 2.15 17.94 1.75
N ALA A 99 1.92 18.09 3.06
CA ALA A 99 0.79 17.44 3.72
C ALA A 99 -0.53 17.82 3.07
N LEU A 100 -1.45 16.87 2.95
CA LEU A 100 -2.80 17.14 2.47
C LEU A 100 -3.50 18.12 3.42
N ASP A 101 -4.08 19.18 2.87
CA ASP A 101 -4.91 20.11 3.64
C ASP A 101 -6.21 19.41 4.09
N THR A 102 -6.46 19.42 5.40
CA THR A 102 -7.65 18.80 6.01
C THR A 102 -8.96 19.47 5.60
N GLY A 103 -8.91 20.69 5.04
CA GLY A 103 -10.04 21.40 4.46
C GLY A 103 -10.43 20.91 3.05
N ILE A 104 -9.64 20.05 2.43
CA ILE A 104 -9.97 19.46 1.12
C ILE A 104 -10.94 18.30 1.32
N SER A 105 -12.10 18.36 0.66
CA SER A 105 -13.06 17.26 0.62
C SER A 105 -12.39 15.98 0.11
N ASN A 106 -12.63 14.89 0.82
CA ASN A 106 -11.98 13.61 0.57
C ASN A 106 -12.93 12.43 0.74
N LEU A 107 -12.47 11.25 0.35
CA LEU A 107 -13.26 10.02 0.36
C LEU A 107 -13.75 9.63 1.77
N PHE A 108 -12.91 9.77 2.81
CA PHE A 108 -13.32 9.43 4.18
C PHE A 108 -14.48 10.32 4.66
N GLN A 109 -14.37 11.64 4.44
CA GLN A 109 -15.44 12.58 4.81
C GLN A 109 -16.74 12.26 4.07
N SER A 110 -16.67 12.03 2.75
CA SER A 110 -17.83 11.70 1.92
C SER A 110 -18.51 10.40 2.35
N LEU A 111 -17.74 9.38 2.70
CA LEU A 111 -18.25 8.11 3.19
C LEU A 111 -18.88 8.24 4.58
N ARG A 112 -18.26 9.00 5.49
CA ARG A 112 -18.85 9.29 6.81
C ARG A 112 -20.17 10.04 6.69
N GLU A 113 -20.24 11.06 5.85
CA GLU A 113 -21.49 11.79 5.54
C GLU A 113 -22.54 10.88 4.95
N SER A 114 -22.13 9.87 4.19
CA SER A 114 -22.99 8.80 3.67
C SER A 114 -23.32 7.72 4.69
N GLY A 115 -22.86 7.84 5.93
CA GLY A 115 -23.21 6.95 7.04
C GLY A 115 -22.30 5.73 7.20
N TYR A 116 -21.18 5.65 6.49
CA TYR A 116 -20.17 4.60 6.69
C TYR A 116 -19.32 4.84 7.94
N ARG A 117 -18.85 3.74 8.54
CA ARG A 117 -17.71 3.74 9.45
C ARG A 117 -16.44 3.65 8.62
N THR A 118 -15.51 4.59 8.79
CA THR A 118 -14.26 4.63 8.03
C THR A 118 -13.10 4.08 8.86
N SER A 119 -12.35 3.15 8.28
CA SER A 119 -11.25 2.49 8.97
C SER A 119 -10.03 2.37 8.06
N VAL A 120 -8.83 2.49 8.63
CA VAL A 120 -7.56 2.33 7.90
C VAL A 120 -6.62 1.43 8.70
N PHE A 121 -5.96 0.51 8.00
CA PHE A 121 -4.92 -0.37 8.51
C PHE A 121 -3.67 -0.25 7.64
N GLY A 122 -2.51 -0.03 8.26
CA GLY A 122 -1.24 0.12 7.57
C GLY A 122 -0.93 1.54 7.13
N LYS A 123 -0.35 1.71 5.94
CA LYS A 123 0.24 2.96 5.47
C LYS A 123 -0.79 4.01 5.07
N CYS A 124 -0.71 5.18 5.69
CA CYS A 124 -1.47 6.38 5.30
C CYS A 124 -0.67 7.28 4.35
N HIS A 125 0.43 7.83 4.83
CA HIS A 125 1.33 8.71 4.10
C HIS A 125 0.63 9.87 3.37
N PHE A 126 -0.30 10.56 4.06
CA PHE A 126 -0.96 11.79 3.56
C PHE A 126 -0.24 13.06 4.01
N ALA A 127 0.82 12.91 4.81
CA ALA A 127 1.73 13.96 5.23
C ALA A 127 3.18 13.49 5.06
N PRO A 128 4.12 14.43 4.80
CA PRO A 128 5.54 14.09 4.74
C PRO A 128 6.00 13.56 6.08
N VAL A 129 6.68 12.43 6.03
CA VAL A 129 7.36 11.89 7.20
C VAL A 129 8.66 12.66 7.42
N PRO A 130 9.01 13.11 8.62
CA PRO A 130 10.22 13.87 8.88
C PRO A 130 11.47 12.99 8.84
N TYR A 131 11.88 12.58 7.64
CA TYR A 131 13.05 11.71 7.41
C TYR A 131 14.39 12.33 7.79
N SER A 132 14.53 13.64 7.68
CA SER A 132 15.85 14.28 7.73
C SER A 132 16.24 14.84 9.08
N GLU A 133 15.27 15.16 9.92
CA GLU A 133 15.51 15.88 11.17
C GLU A 133 15.68 14.96 12.38
N THR A 134 15.39 13.68 12.22
CA THR A 134 15.17 12.74 13.33
C THR A 134 16.10 11.55 13.38
N ARG A 135 17.12 11.49 12.54
CA ARG A 135 18.13 10.43 12.56
C ARG A 135 18.97 10.35 13.84
N ALA A 136 18.78 11.26 14.76
CA ALA A 136 19.46 11.28 16.04
C ALA A 136 18.47 10.95 17.15
N ASP A 137 18.39 9.70 17.55
CA ASP A 137 17.93 9.23 18.87
C ASP A 137 16.53 9.66 19.36
N ARG A 138 15.63 10.17 18.51
CA ARG A 138 14.29 10.59 18.93
C ARG A 138 13.21 9.87 18.17
N THR A 139 12.39 9.14 18.88
CA THR A 139 11.04 8.79 18.44
C THR A 139 10.23 10.07 18.30
N LEU A 140 9.66 10.25 17.10
CA LEU A 140 8.76 11.38 16.85
C LEU A 140 7.46 11.18 17.63
N PRO A 141 6.76 12.26 17.99
CA PRO A 141 5.47 12.17 18.64
C PRO A 141 4.43 11.62 17.66
N TYR A 142 4.29 10.32 17.64
CA TYR A 142 3.35 9.59 16.80
C TYR A 142 1.90 10.06 16.98
N GLU A 143 1.51 10.42 18.20
CA GLU A 143 0.16 10.87 18.53
C GLU A 143 -0.26 12.12 17.74
N GLU A 144 0.68 13.01 17.39
CA GLU A 144 0.39 14.18 16.55
C GLU A 144 0.05 13.77 15.11
N PHE A 145 0.75 12.77 14.57
CA PHE A 145 0.48 12.23 13.24
C PHE A 145 -0.85 11.48 13.20
N LYS A 146 -1.12 10.66 14.19
CA LYS A 146 -2.40 9.95 14.31
C LYS A 146 -3.57 10.92 14.35
N ALA A 147 -3.49 11.96 15.17
CA ALA A 147 -4.50 13.01 15.25
C ALA A 147 -4.71 13.74 13.91
N TYR A 148 -3.65 13.98 13.15
CA TYR A 148 -3.78 14.56 11.80
C TYR A 148 -4.54 13.61 10.86
N TYR A 149 -4.19 12.33 10.82
CA TYR A 149 -4.87 11.35 9.98
C TYR A 149 -6.34 11.17 10.36
N GLU A 150 -6.64 11.11 11.65
CA GLU A 150 -8.01 11.05 12.17
C GLU A 150 -8.83 12.30 11.76
N SER A 151 -8.21 13.49 11.70
CA SER A 151 -8.83 14.72 11.26
C SER A 151 -9.27 14.73 9.79
N LEU A 152 -8.70 13.83 8.96
CA LEU A 152 -9.15 13.61 7.58
C LEU A 152 -10.47 12.84 7.49
N GLY A 153 -11.00 12.35 8.59
CA GLY A 153 -12.27 11.64 8.63
C GLY A 153 -12.13 10.13 8.83
N ILE A 154 -11.00 9.66 9.36
CA ILE A 154 -10.80 8.26 9.72
C ILE A 154 -11.35 8.03 11.13
N ASP A 155 -12.29 7.08 11.29
CA ASP A 155 -12.91 6.75 12.58
C ASP A 155 -12.13 5.69 13.37
N HIS A 156 -11.37 4.82 12.67
CA HIS A 156 -10.50 3.81 13.27
C HIS A 156 -9.19 3.71 12.49
N LEU A 157 -8.07 3.79 13.19
CA LEU A 157 -6.74 3.79 12.58
C LEU A 157 -5.80 2.87 13.36
N GLU A 158 -5.21 1.90 12.66
CA GLU A 158 -4.05 1.15 13.13
C GLU A 158 -2.90 1.35 12.13
N LEU A 159 -1.90 2.11 12.53
CA LEU A 159 -0.89 2.65 11.64
C LEU A 159 0.38 1.79 11.61
N GLU A 160 0.83 1.49 10.41
CA GLU A 160 2.17 1.08 10.01
C GLU A 160 2.51 1.96 8.79
N ASP A 161 3.11 3.14 9.01
CA ASP A 161 3.12 4.18 7.98
C ASP A 161 4.22 4.00 6.93
N ASP A 162 5.24 3.22 7.19
CA ASP A 162 6.31 2.82 6.25
C ASP A 162 7.33 1.94 6.96
N LYS A 163 7.84 0.91 6.30
CA LYS A 163 8.83 -0.02 6.85
C LYS A 163 10.07 0.64 7.45
N GLN A 164 10.60 1.69 6.80
CA GLN A 164 11.77 2.40 7.29
C GLN A 164 11.44 3.40 8.39
N VAL A 165 10.21 3.88 8.42
CA VAL A 165 9.77 4.97 9.27
C VAL A 165 9.18 4.43 10.56
N SER A 166 8.34 3.42 10.48
CA SER A 166 7.69 2.78 11.63
C SER A 166 8.68 2.36 12.69
N VAL A 167 9.85 1.87 12.30
CA VAL A 167 10.92 1.52 13.27
C VAL A 167 11.44 2.70 14.09
N TRP A 168 11.12 3.95 13.73
CA TRP A 168 11.53 5.17 14.43
C TRP A 168 10.36 5.94 15.06
N PHE A 169 9.14 5.76 14.54
CA PHE A 169 7.99 6.56 14.97
C PHE A 169 7.27 6.03 16.20
N CYS A 170 7.48 4.79 16.59
CA CYS A 170 6.63 4.12 17.58
C CYS A 170 5.14 4.22 17.22
N ASP A 171 4.79 3.93 15.97
CA ASP A 171 3.40 3.74 15.54
C ASP A 171 2.75 2.50 16.17
N ASP A 172 1.52 2.16 15.78
CA ASP A 172 0.82 1.03 16.39
C ASP A 172 1.55 -0.29 16.14
N TYR A 173 2.08 -0.48 14.90
CA TYR A 173 2.87 -1.64 14.55
C TYR A 173 4.16 -1.76 15.38
N SER A 174 4.97 -0.72 15.40
CA SER A 174 6.27 -0.76 16.08
C SER A 174 6.14 -0.88 17.60
N LYS A 175 5.07 -0.36 18.20
CA LYS A 175 4.76 -0.60 19.63
C LYS A 175 4.51 -2.08 19.91
N GLU A 176 3.71 -2.76 19.09
CA GLU A 176 3.47 -4.18 19.22
C GLU A 176 4.75 -5.01 18.93
N LEU A 177 5.51 -4.62 17.91
CA LEU A 177 6.77 -5.27 17.55
C LEU A 177 7.82 -5.16 18.67
N ASP A 178 7.86 -4.01 19.36
CA ASP A 178 8.74 -3.80 20.52
C ASP A 178 8.34 -4.68 21.71
N GLN A 179 7.05 -4.76 21.99
CA GLN A 179 6.50 -5.64 23.03
C GLN A 179 6.80 -7.12 22.74
N ALA A 180 6.80 -7.52 21.47
CA ALA A 180 7.19 -8.84 21.01
C ALA A 180 8.72 -9.09 21.02
N GLY A 181 9.52 -8.02 21.20
CA GLY A 181 10.98 -8.11 21.31
C GLY A 181 11.73 -8.11 19.98
N TYR A 182 11.07 -7.80 18.85
CA TYR A 182 11.69 -7.85 17.51
C TYR A 182 12.07 -6.47 16.96
N LEU A 183 11.56 -5.35 17.52
CA LEU A 183 11.78 -4.01 16.98
C LEU A 183 13.25 -3.66 16.84
N LYS A 184 14.08 -3.99 17.87
CA LYS A 184 15.50 -3.67 17.82
C LYS A 184 16.21 -4.41 16.67
N ALA A 185 15.93 -5.69 16.51
CA ALA A 185 16.55 -6.49 15.45
C ALA A 185 16.15 -5.99 14.06
N TYR A 186 14.89 -5.62 13.88
CA TYR A 186 14.39 -5.07 12.63
C TYR A 186 14.98 -3.69 12.36
N ARG A 187 15.03 -2.79 13.33
CA ARG A 187 15.68 -1.48 13.20
C ARG A 187 17.16 -1.60 12.80
N ASP A 188 17.89 -2.50 13.47
CA ASP A 188 19.30 -2.74 13.16
C ASP A 188 19.48 -3.25 11.71
N ALA A 189 18.58 -4.12 11.24
CA ALA A 189 18.61 -4.64 9.87
C ALA A 189 18.28 -3.55 8.83
N VAL A 190 17.24 -2.77 9.04
CA VAL A 190 16.81 -1.66 8.14
C VAL A 190 17.94 -0.67 7.89
N TRP A 191 18.78 -0.42 8.90
CA TRP A 191 19.87 0.57 8.83
C TRP A 191 21.25 -0.04 8.66
N ASN A 192 21.36 -1.34 8.50
CA ASN A 192 22.62 -1.98 8.22
C ASN A 192 23.07 -1.70 6.77
N PRO A 193 24.18 -0.95 6.57
CA PRO A 193 24.64 -0.61 5.22
C PRO A 193 25.10 -1.84 4.42
N ASP A 194 25.54 -2.91 5.09
CA ASP A 194 26.01 -4.12 4.42
C ASP A 194 24.88 -4.88 3.73
N TYR A 195 23.66 -4.70 4.21
CA TYR A 195 22.46 -5.31 3.60
C TYR A 195 22.00 -4.59 2.33
N ARG A 196 22.37 -3.35 2.16
CA ARG A 196 22.00 -2.54 0.99
C ARG A 196 20.47 -2.60 0.72
N LYS A 197 19.68 -2.48 1.80
CA LYS A 197 18.21 -2.56 1.79
C LYS A 197 17.60 -3.91 1.38
N VAL A 198 18.39 -4.98 1.28
CA VAL A 198 17.92 -6.33 0.95
C VAL A 198 18.38 -7.31 2.03
N PHE A 199 17.45 -7.81 2.83
CA PHE A 199 17.73 -8.74 3.93
C PHE A 199 16.45 -9.54 4.27
N PRO A 200 16.56 -10.75 4.82
CA PRO A 200 15.38 -11.45 5.32
C PRO A 200 14.87 -10.78 6.60
N PHE A 201 13.56 -10.68 6.77
CA PHE A 201 12.96 -10.14 7.99
C PHE A 201 13.48 -10.89 9.22
N PRO A 202 13.99 -10.19 10.25
CA PRO A 202 14.70 -10.83 11.36
C PRO A 202 13.80 -11.38 12.46
N GLY A 203 12.52 -11.62 12.19
CA GLY A 203 11.53 -12.17 13.09
C GLY A 203 10.64 -13.23 12.42
N PRO A 204 9.67 -13.81 13.14
CA PRO A 204 8.66 -14.65 12.55
C PRO A 204 7.85 -13.88 11.49
N ALA A 205 7.42 -14.55 10.41
CA ALA A 205 6.69 -13.90 9.32
C ALA A 205 5.41 -13.18 9.76
N ASP A 206 4.72 -13.69 10.78
CA ASP A 206 3.52 -13.05 11.35
C ASP A 206 3.76 -11.65 11.93
N TRP A 207 5.03 -11.30 12.20
CA TRP A 207 5.44 -9.98 12.68
C TRP A 207 5.98 -9.07 11.57
N HIS A 208 6.04 -9.56 10.34
CA HIS A 208 6.36 -8.69 9.21
C HIS A 208 5.31 -7.58 9.08
N PRO A 209 5.66 -6.33 8.72
CA PRO A 209 4.71 -5.21 8.63
C PRO A 209 3.44 -5.53 7.86
N ASP A 210 3.58 -6.14 6.69
CA ASP A 210 2.43 -6.49 5.86
C ASP A 210 1.59 -7.63 6.45
N ALA A 211 2.20 -8.61 7.11
CA ALA A 211 1.47 -9.66 7.81
C ALA A 211 0.69 -9.10 9.01
N TRP A 212 1.30 -8.18 9.76
CA TRP A 212 0.65 -7.47 10.85
C TRP A 212 -0.56 -6.66 10.34
N THR A 213 -0.38 -5.89 9.28
CA THR A 213 -1.44 -5.07 8.65
C THR A 213 -2.63 -5.94 8.22
N GLY A 214 -2.38 -7.05 7.52
CA GLY A 214 -3.43 -7.98 7.10
C GLY A 214 -4.16 -8.61 8.28
N ARG A 215 -3.42 -9.10 9.28
CA ARG A 215 -3.97 -9.70 10.50
C ARG A 215 -4.85 -8.71 11.27
N LYS A 216 -4.39 -7.47 11.49
CA LYS A 216 -5.17 -6.43 12.19
C LYS A 216 -6.47 -6.10 11.46
N ALA A 217 -6.42 -6.01 10.15
CA ALA A 217 -7.63 -5.79 9.33
C ALA A 217 -8.62 -6.96 9.44
N VAL A 218 -8.14 -8.20 9.40
CA VAL A 218 -8.97 -9.41 9.56
C VAL A 218 -9.61 -9.45 10.95
N GLU A 219 -8.84 -9.20 12.01
CA GLU A 219 -9.34 -9.13 13.40
C GLU A 219 -10.47 -8.07 13.51
N TYR A 220 -10.26 -6.89 12.94
CA TYR A 220 -11.26 -5.83 12.96
C TYR A 220 -12.52 -6.19 12.16
N ILE A 221 -12.39 -6.73 10.95
CA ILE A 221 -13.52 -7.17 10.15
C ILE A 221 -14.36 -8.19 10.92
N HIS A 222 -13.75 -9.16 11.57
CA HIS A 222 -14.48 -10.16 12.37
C HIS A 222 -15.18 -9.57 13.58
N SER A 223 -14.53 -8.65 14.30
CA SER A 223 -15.05 -8.03 15.53
C SER A 223 -16.01 -6.86 15.27
N TYR A 224 -16.17 -6.41 14.03
CA TYR A 224 -17.00 -5.26 13.69
C TYR A 224 -18.49 -5.61 13.88
N GLU A 225 -19.17 -4.96 14.82
CA GLU A 225 -20.59 -5.19 15.15
C GLU A 225 -21.45 -3.92 15.08
N GLU A 226 -20.92 -2.81 14.56
CA GLU A 226 -21.69 -1.57 14.41
C GLU A 226 -22.77 -1.72 13.33
N GLU A 227 -23.89 -1.02 13.48
CA GLU A 227 -24.99 -0.99 12.48
C GLU A 227 -24.62 -0.23 11.18
N LYS A 228 -23.54 0.57 11.21
CA LYS A 228 -23.08 1.32 10.04
C LYS A 228 -22.41 0.40 9.04
N PRO A 229 -22.60 0.59 7.73
CA PRO A 229 -21.81 -0.11 6.74
C PRO A 229 -20.32 0.24 6.89
N LEU A 230 -19.45 -0.73 6.64
CA LEU A 230 -18.01 -0.57 6.82
C LEU A 230 -17.35 -0.11 5.52
N PHE A 231 -16.53 0.92 5.62
CA PHE A 231 -15.44 1.18 4.69
C PHE A 231 -14.11 0.87 5.39
N VAL A 232 -13.31 0.02 4.79
CA VAL A 232 -11.95 -0.27 5.28
C VAL A 232 -10.93 -0.11 4.15
N TRP A 233 -9.91 0.71 4.40
CA TRP A 233 -8.73 0.81 3.55
C TRP A 233 -7.59 0.03 4.21
N ILE A 234 -7.21 -1.09 3.59
CA ILE A 234 -6.10 -1.93 4.01
C ILE A 234 -4.93 -1.59 3.08
N SER A 235 -3.94 -0.94 3.64
CA SER A 235 -2.86 -0.31 2.89
C SER A 235 -1.51 -0.90 3.30
N PHE A 236 -1.07 -1.91 2.55
CA PHE A 236 0.21 -2.54 2.77
C PHE A 236 1.36 -1.57 2.44
N SER A 237 2.36 -1.49 3.31
CA SER A 237 3.59 -0.74 3.04
C SER A 237 4.53 -1.49 2.10
N GLY A 238 4.33 -2.78 1.93
CA GLY A 238 5.00 -3.59 0.94
C GLY A 238 4.32 -3.54 -0.45
N PRO A 239 5.08 -3.98 -1.46
CA PRO A 239 6.47 -4.44 -1.46
C PRO A 239 7.54 -3.34 -1.52
N HIS A 240 7.20 -2.08 -1.15
CA HIS A 240 8.16 -0.99 -1.01
C HIS A 240 9.40 -1.42 -0.22
N TYR A 241 10.56 -0.88 -0.58
CA TYR A 241 11.77 -1.16 0.19
C TYR A 241 11.65 -0.65 1.66
N THR A 242 12.28 -1.30 2.63
CA THR A 242 13.31 -2.34 2.51
C THR A 242 12.75 -3.63 1.89
N PHE A 243 13.61 -4.31 1.11
CA PHE A 243 13.26 -5.61 0.53
C PHE A 243 13.59 -6.69 1.56
N ASP A 244 12.62 -7.02 2.37
CA ASP A 244 12.78 -7.72 3.66
C ASP A 244 11.83 -8.92 3.82
N ALA A 245 11.45 -9.55 2.71
CA ALA A 245 10.60 -10.74 2.79
C ALA A 245 11.15 -11.78 3.76
N PRO A 246 10.31 -12.42 4.59
CA PRO A 246 10.72 -13.52 5.45
C PRO A 246 11.32 -14.69 4.65
N GLU A 247 12.26 -15.42 5.25
CA GLU A 247 13.00 -16.51 4.58
C GLU A 247 12.09 -17.58 3.98
N GLU A 248 10.98 -17.89 4.63
CA GLU A 248 9.99 -18.87 4.13
C GLU A 248 9.30 -18.41 2.83
N TYR A 249 9.19 -17.11 2.59
CA TYR A 249 8.66 -16.55 1.35
C TYR A 249 9.73 -16.41 0.27
N LEU A 250 10.99 -16.15 0.64
CA LEU A 250 12.10 -16.17 -0.29
C LEU A 250 12.26 -17.55 -0.96
N SER A 251 12.01 -18.63 -0.22
CA SER A 251 12.11 -19.99 -0.72
C SER A 251 11.02 -20.37 -1.74
N GLN A 252 9.93 -19.61 -1.81
CA GLN A 252 8.80 -19.84 -2.73
C GLN A 252 8.97 -19.16 -4.09
N VAL A 253 10.00 -18.33 -4.27
CA VAL A 253 10.23 -17.59 -5.51
C VAL A 253 10.95 -18.46 -6.54
N ASP A 254 10.30 -18.70 -7.67
CA ASP A 254 10.92 -19.32 -8.84
C ASP A 254 11.74 -18.28 -9.61
N MET A 255 13.05 -18.28 -9.42
CA MET A 255 13.95 -17.36 -10.12
C MET A 255 13.93 -17.51 -11.64
N ALA A 256 13.59 -18.70 -12.16
CA ALA A 256 13.47 -18.94 -13.60
C ALA A 256 12.19 -18.30 -14.18
N GLY A 257 11.20 -18.04 -13.35
CA GLY A 257 9.97 -17.34 -13.72
C GLY A 257 10.12 -15.80 -13.77
N LEU A 258 11.23 -15.24 -13.29
CA LEU A 258 11.49 -13.81 -13.41
C LEU A 258 11.66 -13.40 -14.87
N PRO A 259 10.99 -12.34 -15.35
CA PRO A 259 11.22 -11.84 -16.69
C PRO A 259 12.65 -11.31 -16.84
N PRO A 260 13.26 -11.42 -18.04
CA PRO A 260 14.55 -10.81 -18.31
C PRO A 260 14.43 -9.28 -18.09
N LEU A 261 15.51 -8.67 -17.58
CA LEU A 261 15.54 -7.22 -17.39
C LEU A 261 15.49 -6.48 -18.72
N ILE A 262 14.67 -5.47 -18.80
CA ILE A 262 14.60 -4.53 -19.93
C ILE A 262 15.81 -3.60 -19.80
N LYS A 263 16.82 -3.78 -20.63
CA LYS A 263 18.03 -2.94 -20.65
C LYS A 263 18.46 -2.68 -22.08
N ARG A 264 18.90 -1.46 -22.35
CA ARG A 264 19.54 -1.11 -23.60
C ARG A 264 20.88 -0.41 -23.32
N GLU A 265 21.92 -0.84 -24.01
CA GLU A 265 23.26 -0.25 -23.90
C GLU A 265 23.21 1.25 -24.24
N GLY A 266 23.80 2.08 -23.40
CA GLY A 266 23.83 3.53 -23.56
C GLY A 266 22.52 4.26 -23.32
N GLU A 267 21.49 3.59 -22.83
CA GLU A 267 20.16 4.19 -22.62
C GLU A 267 20.19 5.41 -21.70
N LEU A 268 21.03 5.36 -20.67
CA LEU A 268 21.17 6.41 -19.66
C LEU A 268 22.43 7.26 -19.86
N ASP A 269 23.14 7.07 -20.98
CA ASP A 269 24.28 7.93 -21.34
C ASP A 269 23.77 9.32 -21.70
N GLY A 270 24.45 10.33 -21.22
CA GLY A 270 24.07 11.73 -21.43
C GLY A 270 23.62 12.42 -20.14
N GLU A 271 24.32 13.48 -19.77
CA GLU A 271 24.10 14.23 -18.52
C GLU A 271 22.73 14.92 -18.47
N ASP A 272 22.04 15.05 -19.59
CA ASP A 272 20.70 15.60 -19.71
C ASP A 272 19.59 14.59 -19.39
N ARG A 273 19.93 13.32 -19.22
CA ARG A 273 18.99 12.27 -18.82
C ARG A 273 18.65 12.38 -17.34
N ILE A 274 17.36 12.45 -17.05
CA ILE A 274 16.86 12.61 -15.66
C ILE A 274 17.34 11.50 -14.71
N HIS A 275 17.64 10.32 -15.24
CA HIS A 275 18.12 9.16 -14.46
C HIS A 275 19.62 8.94 -14.52
N HIS A 276 20.34 9.82 -15.21
CA HIS A 276 21.80 9.72 -15.34
C HIS A 276 22.47 9.65 -13.96
N ASP A 277 22.15 10.59 -13.08
CA ASP A 277 22.77 10.66 -11.75
C ASP A 277 22.44 9.45 -10.89
N SER A 278 21.22 8.91 -10.97
CA SER A 278 20.83 7.69 -10.25
C SER A 278 21.61 6.48 -10.73
N TYR A 279 21.83 6.39 -12.03
CA TYR A 279 22.58 5.28 -12.62
C TYR A 279 24.08 5.41 -12.43
N PHE A 280 24.68 6.58 -12.70
CA PHE A 280 26.12 6.80 -12.67
C PHE A 280 26.67 7.31 -11.32
N GLY A 281 25.84 7.82 -10.43
CA GLY A 281 26.22 8.37 -9.13
C GLY A 281 26.60 9.85 -9.23
N GLY A 282 25.67 10.69 -9.58
CA GLY A 282 25.81 12.14 -9.63
C GLY A 282 25.25 12.89 -8.41
N PRO A 283 25.29 14.21 -8.40
CA PRO A 283 24.86 15.04 -7.28
C PRO A 283 23.34 14.99 -7.02
N ASN A 284 22.54 14.62 -8.03
CA ASN A 284 21.09 14.51 -7.92
C ASN A 284 20.63 13.07 -7.61
N SER A 285 21.54 12.14 -7.43
CA SER A 285 21.26 10.73 -7.22
C SER A 285 20.47 10.41 -5.94
N ASN A 286 20.52 11.31 -4.96
CA ASN A 286 19.78 11.18 -3.71
C ASN A 286 18.44 11.93 -3.70
N ILE A 287 18.08 12.55 -4.81
CA ILE A 287 16.77 13.16 -4.94
C ILE A 287 15.82 12.00 -5.14
N ASP A 288 15.12 11.61 -4.07
CA ASP A 288 13.90 10.82 -4.15
C ASP A 288 13.95 9.33 -3.79
N GLY A 289 14.92 8.92 -3.01
CA GLY A 289 14.95 7.55 -2.48
C GLY A 289 15.18 6.48 -3.54
N CYS A 290 15.78 6.84 -4.62
CA CYS A 290 15.97 6.04 -5.79
C CYS A 290 17.42 5.64 -5.95
N GLY A 291 17.71 4.41 -6.31
CA GLY A 291 19.01 3.91 -6.73
C GLY A 291 20.18 4.17 -5.78
N HIS A 292 20.00 5.06 -4.82
CA HIS A 292 20.99 5.51 -3.86
C HIS A 292 20.50 5.51 -2.42
N ALA A 293 19.35 4.91 -2.13
CA ALA A 293 18.94 4.73 -0.75
C ALA A 293 19.97 3.94 0.06
N ASP A 294 20.82 3.19 -0.62
CA ASP A 294 21.98 2.46 -0.07
C ASP A 294 23.33 3.18 -0.31
N GLY A 295 23.34 4.35 -0.95
CA GLY A 295 24.55 5.12 -1.24
C GLY A 295 25.36 4.65 -2.45
N HIS A 296 24.84 3.72 -3.28
CA HIS A 296 25.54 3.16 -4.42
C HIS A 296 24.87 3.52 -5.76
N ALA A 297 25.66 3.83 -6.78
CA ALA A 297 25.19 4.01 -8.14
C ALA A 297 24.68 2.69 -8.73
N CYS A 298 23.52 2.70 -9.37
CA CYS A 298 22.90 1.48 -9.91
C CYS A 298 23.79 0.71 -10.89
N LYS A 299 24.67 1.41 -11.63
CA LYS A 299 25.66 0.77 -12.52
C LYS A 299 26.62 -0.18 -11.80
N ASN A 300 26.78 -0.03 -10.48
CA ASN A 300 27.66 -0.86 -9.68
C ASN A 300 26.95 -2.10 -9.10
N TYR A 301 25.67 -2.27 -9.40
CA TYR A 301 24.92 -3.42 -8.95
C TYR A 301 25.24 -4.63 -9.83
N THR A 302 25.57 -5.74 -9.17
CA THR A 302 25.83 -7.03 -9.84
C THR A 302 24.52 -7.75 -10.15
N ASP A 303 24.57 -8.71 -11.07
CA ASP A 303 23.41 -9.57 -11.35
C ASP A 303 22.95 -10.32 -10.10
N GLU A 304 23.87 -10.75 -9.23
CA GLU A 304 23.55 -11.37 -7.94
C GLU A 304 22.78 -10.42 -7.01
N TYR A 305 23.10 -9.12 -7.01
CA TYR A 305 22.35 -8.14 -6.24
C TYR A 305 20.95 -7.93 -6.79
N TRP A 306 20.83 -7.83 -8.12
CA TRP A 306 19.52 -7.72 -8.78
C TRP A 306 18.64 -8.95 -8.51
N ASP A 307 19.19 -10.14 -8.59
CA ASP A 307 18.48 -11.38 -8.29
C ASP A 307 18.03 -11.42 -6.83
N ARG A 308 18.89 -11.02 -5.89
CA ARG A 308 18.54 -10.96 -4.47
C ARG A 308 17.43 -9.95 -4.20
N LEU A 309 17.51 -8.76 -4.80
CA LEU A 309 16.48 -7.72 -4.69
C LEU A 309 15.13 -8.21 -5.22
N ARG A 310 15.13 -8.71 -6.46
CA ARG A 310 13.90 -9.18 -7.13
C ARG A 310 13.29 -10.39 -6.41
N ARG A 311 14.12 -11.27 -5.90
CA ARG A 311 13.66 -12.40 -5.10
C ARG A 311 12.96 -11.93 -3.82
N SER A 312 13.58 -10.99 -3.09
CA SER A 312 12.97 -10.45 -1.86
C SER A 312 11.68 -9.71 -2.15
N TYR A 313 11.66 -8.90 -3.20
CA TYR A 313 10.45 -8.22 -3.64
C TYR A 313 9.30 -9.20 -3.95
N CYS A 314 9.55 -10.21 -4.79
CA CYS A 314 8.56 -11.23 -5.10
C CYS A 314 8.11 -12.02 -3.87
N GLY A 315 9.03 -12.35 -2.95
CA GLY A 315 8.69 -12.98 -1.68
C GLY A 315 7.73 -12.13 -0.84
N ASN A 316 7.92 -10.81 -0.82
CA ASN A 316 7.01 -9.91 -0.12
C ASN A 316 5.64 -9.82 -0.82
N VAL A 317 5.58 -9.80 -2.15
CA VAL A 317 4.31 -9.87 -2.89
C VAL A 317 3.56 -11.16 -2.58
N LYS A 318 4.26 -12.29 -2.45
CA LYS A 318 3.65 -13.57 -2.05
C LYS A 318 3.08 -13.54 -0.64
N LEU A 319 3.78 -12.92 0.32
CA LEU A 319 3.26 -12.70 1.67
C LEU A 319 1.98 -11.85 1.65
N ILE A 320 1.98 -10.78 0.86
CA ILE A 320 0.80 -9.92 0.70
C ILE A 320 -0.36 -10.69 0.07
N ASP A 321 -0.12 -11.53 -0.93
CA ASP A 321 -1.15 -12.38 -1.53
C ASP A 321 -1.83 -13.28 -0.49
N ASP A 322 -1.05 -13.89 0.41
CA ASP A 322 -1.60 -14.71 1.49
C ASP A 322 -2.47 -13.88 2.46
N GLN A 323 -2.05 -12.65 2.78
CA GLN A 323 -2.85 -11.73 3.60
C GLN A 323 -4.15 -11.31 2.88
N VAL A 324 -4.09 -11.03 1.58
CA VAL A 324 -5.28 -10.74 0.76
C VAL A 324 -6.26 -11.91 0.78
N GLY A 325 -5.77 -13.15 0.78
CA GLY A 325 -6.59 -14.36 0.92
C GLY A 325 -7.37 -14.39 2.23
N GLU A 326 -6.71 -14.12 3.35
CA GLU A 326 -7.39 -14.07 4.66
C GLU A 326 -8.38 -12.89 4.76
N ILE A 327 -8.07 -11.75 4.18
CA ILE A 327 -8.98 -10.60 4.10
C ILE A 327 -10.24 -10.95 3.28
N ILE A 328 -10.08 -11.51 2.08
CA ILE A 328 -11.21 -11.93 1.22
C ILE A 328 -12.09 -12.93 1.95
N LYS A 329 -11.49 -13.89 2.64
CA LYS A 329 -12.20 -14.89 3.45
C LYS A 329 -12.99 -14.26 4.59
N ALA A 330 -12.39 -13.33 5.35
CA ALA A 330 -13.05 -12.60 6.44
C ALA A 330 -14.24 -11.78 5.92
N VAL A 331 -14.06 -11.06 4.80
CA VAL A 331 -15.12 -10.30 4.11
C VAL A 331 -16.26 -11.22 3.68
N LYS A 332 -15.93 -12.35 3.04
CA LYS A 332 -16.93 -13.31 2.57
C LYS A 332 -17.74 -13.94 3.72
N VAL A 333 -17.07 -14.26 4.83
CA VAL A 333 -17.75 -14.81 6.02
C VAL A 333 -18.73 -13.80 6.61
N LYS A 334 -18.35 -12.51 6.65
CA LYS A 334 -19.16 -11.47 7.32
C LYS A 334 -20.23 -10.86 6.43
N TYR A 335 -19.91 -10.60 5.17
CA TYR A 335 -20.77 -9.82 4.25
C TYR A 335 -21.28 -10.65 3.06
N GLY A 336 -20.83 -11.91 2.91
CA GLY A 336 -21.17 -12.71 1.74
C GLY A 336 -20.74 -12.04 0.44
N ASP A 337 -21.69 -11.91 -0.50
CA ASP A 337 -21.47 -11.21 -1.77
C ASP A 337 -21.81 -9.70 -1.70
N ASN A 338 -22.23 -9.18 -0.53
CA ASN A 338 -22.57 -7.77 -0.37
C ASN A 338 -21.32 -6.94 0.02
N ALA A 339 -20.26 -7.05 -0.73
CA ALA A 339 -19.03 -6.27 -0.56
C ALA A 339 -18.48 -5.81 -1.91
N LEU A 340 -18.05 -4.56 -1.96
CA LEU A 340 -17.19 -4.02 -3.02
C LEU A 340 -15.74 -4.21 -2.59
N ILE A 341 -14.95 -4.95 -3.36
CA ILE A 341 -13.52 -5.15 -3.08
C ILE A 341 -12.73 -4.51 -4.23
N LEU A 342 -11.83 -3.60 -3.89
CA LEU A 342 -10.86 -3.00 -4.81
C LEU A 342 -9.45 -3.40 -4.39
N PHE A 343 -8.65 -3.84 -5.37
CA PHE A 343 -7.22 -4.08 -5.18
C PHE A 343 -6.44 -3.21 -6.18
N SER A 344 -5.44 -2.46 -5.69
CA SER A 344 -4.62 -1.60 -6.54
C SER A 344 -3.25 -1.34 -5.90
N ALA A 345 -2.46 -0.48 -6.55
CA ALA A 345 -1.21 0.07 -6.02
C ALA A 345 -1.25 1.61 -6.10
N ASP A 346 -0.43 2.27 -5.30
CA ASP A 346 -0.23 3.73 -5.44
C ASP A 346 0.70 4.07 -6.61
N HIS A 347 1.73 3.27 -6.86
CA HIS A 347 2.63 3.28 -8.02
C HIS A 347 3.35 1.93 -8.11
N GLY A 348 4.15 1.75 -9.15
CA GLY A 348 4.97 0.55 -9.36
C GLY A 348 6.43 0.73 -8.94
N GLU A 349 7.29 -0.17 -9.45
CA GLU A 349 8.71 -0.34 -9.12
C GLU A 349 9.50 -0.75 -10.37
N MET A 350 10.69 -0.19 -10.56
CA MET A 350 11.57 -0.49 -11.72
C MET A 350 12.13 -1.92 -11.70
N LEU A 351 12.40 -2.49 -10.54
CA LEU A 351 12.90 -3.87 -10.34
C LEU A 351 14.12 -4.25 -11.19
N GLY A 352 14.99 -3.29 -11.52
CA GLY A 352 16.18 -3.49 -12.35
C GLY A 352 15.95 -3.22 -13.83
N ASP A 353 14.73 -3.02 -14.29
CA ASP A 353 14.46 -2.57 -15.64
C ASP A 353 15.12 -1.21 -15.87
N HIS A 354 15.70 -1.01 -17.05
CA HIS A 354 16.51 0.16 -17.39
C HIS A 354 17.75 0.35 -16.48
N GLY A 355 18.12 -0.68 -15.70
CA GLY A 355 19.22 -0.61 -14.75
C GLY A 355 18.90 0.20 -13.48
N LEU A 356 17.63 0.43 -13.19
CA LEU A 356 17.14 1.23 -12.08
C LEU A 356 16.32 0.39 -11.11
N TRP A 357 16.17 0.87 -9.87
CA TRP A 357 15.17 0.37 -8.91
C TRP A 357 14.51 1.54 -8.20
N GLY A 358 13.36 1.29 -7.60
CA GLY A 358 12.55 2.34 -7.00
C GLY A 358 11.60 3.00 -8.01
N LYS A 359 11.00 4.08 -7.61
CA LYS A 359 9.91 4.74 -8.33
C LYS A 359 10.34 5.92 -9.18
N HIS A 360 11.32 6.64 -8.77
CA HIS A 360 11.91 7.79 -9.44
C HIS A 360 10.94 8.76 -10.14
N ASN A 361 11.40 9.91 -10.49
CA ASN A 361 10.70 10.86 -11.37
C ASN A 361 10.66 10.34 -12.82
N CYS A 362 10.39 9.05 -13.03
CA CYS A 362 10.40 8.46 -14.37
C CYS A 362 8.99 8.22 -14.90
N ALA A 363 8.87 8.26 -16.20
CA ALA A 363 7.62 7.97 -16.91
C ALA A 363 7.67 6.58 -17.59
N TYR A 364 8.27 5.59 -16.90
CA TYR A 364 8.29 4.21 -17.36
C TYR A 364 7.03 3.48 -16.90
N ASP A 365 6.52 2.58 -17.72
CA ASP A 365 5.33 1.77 -17.43
C ASP A 365 5.49 0.97 -16.14
N GLU A 366 6.71 0.53 -15.79
CA GLU A 366 7.02 -0.20 -14.58
C GLU A 366 6.56 0.51 -13.32
N VAL A 367 6.51 1.84 -13.36
CA VAL A 367 6.15 2.68 -12.20
C VAL A 367 4.75 3.30 -12.35
N TRP A 368 4.33 3.64 -13.54
CA TRP A 368 3.05 4.33 -13.76
C TRP A 368 1.88 3.39 -14.00
N HIS A 369 2.12 2.22 -14.59
CA HIS A 369 1.09 1.26 -14.95
C HIS A 369 0.81 0.31 -13.77
N ILE A 370 -0.24 0.60 -13.01
CA ILE A 370 -0.60 -0.08 -11.78
C ILE A 370 -1.70 -1.13 -11.99
N PRO A 371 -1.81 -2.16 -11.13
CA PRO A 371 -2.96 -3.06 -11.16
C PRO A 371 -4.22 -2.35 -10.69
N LEU A 372 -5.37 -2.73 -11.24
CA LEU A 372 -6.68 -2.40 -10.69
C LEU A 372 -7.65 -3.57 -10.92
N LEU A 373 -8.04 -4.20 -9.82
CA LEU A 373 -9.01 -5.28 -9.77
C LEU A 373 -10.22 -4.82 -8.95
N VAL A 374 -11.43 -5.00 -9.48
CA VAL A 374 -12.65 -4.58 -8.80
C VAL A 374 -13.68 -5.71 -8.83
N LYS A 375 -14.07 -6.18 -7.65
CA LYS A 375 -15.17 -7.10 -7.48
C LYS A 375 -16.38 -6.35 -6.94
N TYR A 376 -17.43 -6.24 -7.75
CA TYR A 376 -18.66 -5.55 -7.37
C TYR A 376 -19.58 -6.45 -6.53
N PRO A 377 -20.43 -5.85 -5.66
CA PRO A 377 -21.41 -6.60 -4.89
C PRO A 377 -22.32 -7.44 -5.81
N GLY A 378 -22.51 -8.71 -5.47
CA GLY A 378 -23.35 -9.62 -6.24
C GLY A 378 -22.84 -10.00 -7.63
N GLN A 379 -21.62 -9.55 -8.02
CA GLN A 379 -21.01 -9.94 -9.29
C GLN A 379 -20.78 -11.45 -9.33
N LYS A 380 -21.25 -12.10 -10.40
CA LYS A 380 -20.99 -13.51 -10.67
C LYS A 380 -19.82 -13.64 -11.63
N THR A 381 -19.01 -14.69 -11.44
CA THR A 381 -17.88 -15.04 -12.30
C THR A 381 -18.26 -15.02 -13.78
N GLY A 382 -17.41 -14.43 -14.62
CA GLY A 382 -17.54 -14.45 -16.08
C GLY A 382 -18.46 -13.41 -16.70
N THR A 383 -18.83 -12.34 -16.00
CA THR A 383 -19.68 -11.25 -16.53
C THR A 383 -18.94 -9.92 -16.72
N ALA A 384 -17.64 -9.93 -16.96
CA ALA A 384 -16.93 -8.73 -17.37
C ALA A 384 -16.89 -8.67 -18.90
N ASP A 385 -17.72 -7.81 -19.50
CA ASP A 385 -17.54 -7.26 -20.84
C ASP A 385 -16.85 -5.89 -20.74
#